data_c0a2802dd2e3257e57637e8e9b1e3e05
#
_entry.id   c0a2802dd2e3257e57637e8e9b1e3e05
#
_cell.length_a   1.000
_cell.length_b   1.000
_cell.length_c   1.000
_cell.angle_alpha   90.00
_cell.angle_beta   90.00
_cell.angle_gamma   90.00
#
_symmetry.space_group_name_H-M   'P 1'
#
loop_
_entity.id
_entity.type
_entity.pdbx_description
1 polymer ?
#
loop_
_entity_poly.entity_id
_entity_poly.type
_entity_poly.pdbx_seq_one_letter_code
_entity_poly.pdbx_strand_id
1 'polypeptide(L)'
;MSAKDAGVQLELDGRPLPRGPRVYLRRPLLRDRTEFLARNAASRRLFRGLAPPLTDPRVFTAYVRRVHKGLTVGLLVCRVEDEAIVGCANLSQIVRGPFQSAYMGYQVFEPFANQRYMSEALPLVLKVVFRILALHRVEANIQPGNLPSIALVKRAGFRLEGYSPRYLKIGGRWRDHERWAMTAEMYRDVSRSR
;
A
#
# COMPACT_ATOMS: atom_id res chain seq x y z
N MET A 1 -18.47 19.89 -7.41
CA MET A 1 -17.50 18.83 -7.77
C MET A 1 -17.62 18.55 -9.26
N SER A 2 -16.58 18.75 -10.05
CA SER A 2 -16.64 18.44 -11.48
C SER A 2 -16.62 16.91 -11.65
N ALA A 3 -17.48 16.38 -12.55
CA ALA A 3 -17.51 14.96 -12.91
C ALA A 3 -16.13 14.44 -13.39
N LYS A 4 -15.25 15.32 -13.87
CA LYS A 4 -13.88 15.02 -14.27
C LYS A 4 -12.99 14.61 -13.08
N ASP A 5 -13.20 15.16 -11.86
CA ASP A 5 -12.38 14.83 -10.70
C ASP A 5 -12.77 13.48 -10.07
N ALA A 6 -14.01 13.02 -10.27
CA ALA A 6 -14.50 11.76 -9.75
C ALA A 6 -13.94 10.53 -10.52
N GLY A 7 -13.68 10.65 -11.83
CA GLY A 7 -13.14 9.57 -12.65
C GLY A 7 -11.63 9.32 -12.43
N VAL A 8 -10.84 10.38 -12.36
CA VAL A 8 -9.36 10.30 -12.31
C VAL A 8 -8.84 9.57 -11.05
N GLN A 9 -9.55 9.61 -9.94
CA GLN A 9 -9.12 8.93 -8.70
C GLN A 9 -9.37 7.42 -8.70
N LEU A 10 -10.30 6.94 -9.52
CA LEU A 10 -10.69 5.52 -9.60
C LEU A 10 -9.96 4.77 -10.72
N GLU A 11 -9.06 5.44 -11.43
CA GLU A 11 -8.31 4.86 -12.54
C GLU A 11 -6.79 5.01 -12.36
N LEU A 12 -6.07 4.07 -12.94
CA LEU A 12 -4.62 4.09 -13.09
C LEU A 12 -4.28 3.58 -14.49
N ASP A 13 -3.52 4.39 -15.25
CA ASP A 13 -3.14 4.08 -16.63
C ASP A 13 -4.35 3.75 -17.54
N GLY A 14 -5.46 4.50 -17.37
CA GLY A 14 -6.71 4.31 -18.12
C GLY A 14 -7.49 3.05 -17.75
N ARG A 15 -7.13 2.37 -16.65
CA ARG A 15 -7.81 1.17 -16.17
C ARG A 15 -8.46 1.42 -14.81
N PRO A 16 -9.67 0.92 -14.56
CA PRO A 16 -10.35 1.09 -13.29
C PRO A 16 -9.59 0.40 -12.16
N LEU A 17 -9.49 1.08 -11.02
CA LEU A 17 -8.91 0.51 -9.81
C LEU A 17 -9.84 -0.55 -9.20
N PRO A 18 -9.28 -1.64 -8.65
CA PRO A 18 -10.09 -2.74 -8.15
C PRO A 18 -10.95 -2.36 -6.95
N ARG A 19 -12.13 -2.98 -6.89
CA ARG A 19 -13.09 -2.92 -5.79
C ARG A 19 -13.39 -4.33 -5.27
N GLY A 20 -13.48 -4.48 -3.96
CA GLY A 20 -13.95 -5.67 -3.24
C GLY A 20 -15.28 -5.44 -2.55
N PRO A 21 -15.75 -6.41 -1.74
CA PRO A 21 -17.03 -6.31 -1.03
C PRO A 21 -17.09 -5.17 -0.02
N ARG A 22 -16.07 -5.02 0.82
CA ARG A 22 -16.04 -4.01 1.90
C ARG A 22 -15.06 -2.87 1.66
N VAL A 23 -14.08 -3.03 0.75
CA VAL A 23 -13.07 -2.01 0.46
C VAL A 23 -12.89 -1.83 -1.04
N TYR A 24 -12.47 -0.62 -1.42
CA TYR A 24 -12.04 -0.31 -2.78
C TYR A 24 -10.77 0.54 -2.74
N LEU A 25 -10.06 0.57 -3.87
CA LEU A 25 -8.85 1.35 -4.03
C LEU A 25 -9.15 2.62 -4.83
N ARG A 26 -8.53 3.72 -4.42
CA ARG A 26 -8.52 4.96 -5.21
C ARG A 26 -7.19 5.71 -5.03
N ARG A 27 -6.92 6.64 -5.91
CA ARG A 27 -5.75 7.53 -5.79
C ARG A 27 -6.03 8.62 -4.74
N PRO A 28 -5.01 9.07 -3.99
CA PRO A 28 -5.14 10.19 -3.04
C PRO A 28 -5.33 11.51 -3.79
N LEU A 29 -6.17 12.38 -3.23
CA LEU A 29 -6.41 13.76 -3.68
C LEU A 29 -6.08 14.74 -2.56
N LEU A 30 -5.89 16.02 -2.88
CA LEU A 30 -5.60 17.05 -1.88
C LEU A 30 -6.74 17.24 -0.85
N ARG A 31 -7.98 16.98 -1.23
CA ARG A 31 -9.15 17.01 -0.33
C ARG A 31 -9.09 15.94 0.78
N ASP A 32 -8.36 14.86 0.60
CA ASP A 32 -8.22 13.78 1.58
C ASP A 32 -7.33 14.18 2.76
N ARG A 33 -6.66 15.35 2.67
CA ARG A 33 -5.64 15.78 3.62
C ARG A 33 -6.12 15.75 5.06
N THR A 34 -7.27 16.32 5.35
CA THR A 34 -7.79 16.44 6.71
C THR A 34 -8.02 15.07 7.34
N GLU A 35 -8.76 14.20 6.65
CA GLU A 35 -9.04 12.85 7.15
C GLU A 35 -7.76 12.02 7.25
N PHE A 36 -6.93 12.00 6.19
CA PHE A 36 -5.70 11.21 6.16
C PHE A 36 -4.75 11.57 7.30
N LEU A 37 -4.54 12.87 7.58
CA LEU A 37 -3.67 13.32 8.65
C LEU A 37 -4.26 13.00 10.04
N ALA A 38 -5.57 13.15 10.23
CA ALA A 38 -6.24 12.79 11.47
C ALA A 38 -6.11 11.28 11.75
N ARG A 39 -6.32 10.42 10.73
CA ARG A 39 -6.13 8.95 10.83
C ARG A 39 -4.69 8.58 11.19
N ASN A 40 -3.69 9.22 10.55
CA ASN A 40 -2.28 9.01 10.89
C ASN A 40 -1.97 9.45 12.33
N ALA A 41 -2.47 10.59 12.76
CA ALA A 41 -2.27 11.08 14.12
C ALA A 41 -2.86 10.13 15.18
N ALA A 42 -4.07 9.62 14.96
CA ALA A 42 -4.71 8.63 15.82
C ALA A 42 -3.91 7.31 15.87
N SER A 43 -3.23 6.95 14.78
CA SER A 43 -2.49 5.68 14.65
C SER A 43 -1.07 5.70 15.23
N ARG A 44 -0.65 6.75 15.94
CA ARG A 44 0.73 6.89 16.47
C ARG A 44 1.18 5.71 17.32
N ARG A 45 0.27 5.14 18.11
CA ARG A 45 0.58 3.96 18.97
C ARG A 45 0.81 2.73 18.10
N LEU A 46 -0.07 2.49 17.12
CA LEU A 46 0.02 1.36 16.19
C LEU A 46 1.31 1.40 15.36
N PHE A 47 1.79 2.58 14.98
CA PHE A 47 2.97 2.75 14.14
C PHE A 47 4.28 2.90 14.92
N ARG A 48 4.25 2.80 16.26
CA ARG A 48 5.44 2.95 17.10
C ARG A 48 6.52 1.94 16.70
N GLY A 49 7.70 2.44 16.30
CA GLY A 49 8.84 1.63 15.89
C GLY A 49 8.76 1.07 14.47
N LEU A 50 7.61 1.20 13.77
CA LEU A 50 7.42 0.71 12.40
C LEU A 50 7.67 1.78 11.36
N ALA A 51 6.93 2.87 11.42
CA ALA A 51 7.12 4.04 10.55
C ALA A 51 6.57 5.29 11.26
N PRO A 52 7.20 6.46 11.08
CA PRO A 52 6.63 7.69 11.62
C PRO A 52 5.32 8.00 10.89
N PRO A 53 4.24 8.36 11.64
CA PRO A 53 2.98 8.74 11.02
C PRO A 53 3.14 10.04 10.24
N LEU A 54 2.53 10.10 9.05
CA LEU A 54 2.51 11.30 8.23
C LEU A 54 1.47 12.27 8.80
N THR A 55 1.93 13.31 9.50
CA THR A 55 1.06 14.30 10.16
C THR A 55 1.27 15.73 9.65
N ASP A 56 2.29 15.98 8.82
CA ASP A 56 2.57 17.30 8.23
C ASP A 56 1.75 17.49 6.94
N PRO A 57 0.89 18.55 6.87
CA PRO A 57 0.12 18.88 5.66
C PRO A 57 0.98 19.13 4.41
N ARG A 58 2.18 19.66 4.56
CA ARG A 58 3.11 19.92 3.44
C ARG A 58 3.62 18.61 2.86
N VAL A 59 3.97 17.66 3.74
CA VAL A 59 4.43 16.31 3.34
C VAL A 59 3.31 15.55 2.64
N PHE A 60 2.06 15.64 3.11
CA PHE A 60 0.91 15.07 2.42
C PHE A 60 0.72 15.68 1.02
N THR A 61 0.80 17.01 0.90
CA THR A 61 0.70 17.69 -0.38
C THR A 61 1.79 17.23 -1.36
N ALA A 62 3.02 17.11 -0.88
CA ALA A 62 4.13 16.58 -1.68
C ALA A 62 3.92 15.11 -2.08
N TYR A 63 3.36 14.29 -1.19
CA TYR A 63 2.97 12.91 -1.48
C TYR A 63 1.94 12.84 -2.61
N VAL A 64 0.84 13.59 -2.53
CA VAL A 64 -0.18 13.63 -3.58
C VAL A 64 0.43 14.06 -4.92
N ARG A 65 1.27 15.10 -4.93
CA ARG A 65 1.96 15.55 -6.15
C ARG A 65 2.85 14.47 -6.76
N ARG A 66 3.60 13.71 -5.95
CA ARG A 66 4.44 12.59 -6.45
C ARG A 66 3.60 11.49 -7.07
N VAL A 67 2.46 11.15 -6.45
CA VAL A 67 1.52 10.17 -6.98
C VAL A 67 0.97 10.62 -8.34
N HIS A 68 0.55 11.87 -8.47
CA HIS A 68 0.00 12.40 -9.72
C HIS A 68 1.06 12.59 -10.82
N LYS A 69 2.33 12.77 -10.46
CA LYS A 69 3.47 12.78 -11.41
C LYS A 69 3.93 11.38 -11.83
N GLY A 70 3.32 10.31 -11.34
CA GLY A 70 3.70 8.93 -11.68
C GLY A 70 4.99 8.42 -11.02
N LEU A 71 5.59 9.17 -10.08
CA LEU A 71 6.82 8.78 -9.39
C LEU A 71 6.60 7.70 -8.32
N THR A 72 5.36 7.52 -7.92
CA THR A 72 4.90 6.53 -6.94
C THR A 72 3.44 6.22 -7.25
N VAL A 73 3.04 4.97 -7.16
CA VAL A 73 1.61 4.62 -7.19
C VAL A 73 1.10 4.60 -5.76
N GLY A 74 0.38 5.65 -5.38
CA GLY A 74 -0.28 5.77 -4.08
C GLY A 74 -1.74 5.35 -4.19
N LEU A 75 -2.17 4.48 -3.29
CA LEU A 75 -3.52 3.94 -3.22
C LEU A 75 -4.09 4.15 -1.83
N LEU A 76 -5.21 4.82 -1.71
CA LEU A 76 -6.01 4.82 -0.51
C LEU A 76 -6.90 3.57 -0.52
N VAL A 77 -7.01 2.93 0.62
CA VAL A 77 -7.97 1.87 0.88
C VAL A 77 -9.18 2.53 1.53
N CYS A 78 -10.31 2.53 0.85
CA CYS A 78 -11.53 3.15 1.33
C CYS A 78 -12.59 2.09 1.62
N ARG A 79 -13.36 2.29 2.69
CA ARG A 79 -14.50 1.45 3.02
C ARG A 79 -15.66 1.73 2.07
N VAL A 80 -16.36 0.69 1.63
CA VAL A 80 -17.46 0.81 0.65
C VAL A 80 -18.69 1.48 1.26
N GLU A 81 -18.92 1.25 2.55
CA GLU A 81 -20.12 1.67 3.28
C GLU A 81 -20.24 3.20 3.41
N ASP A 82 -19.12 3.88 3.72
CA ASP A 82 -19.12 5.30 4.09
C ASP A 82 -17.93 6.09 3.47
N GLU A 83 -17.19 5.45 2.57
CA GLU A 83 -16.00 6.01 1.90
C GLU A 83 -14.83 6.37 2.83
N ALA A 84 -14.90 6.02 4.12
CA ALA A 84 -13.85 6.29 5.09
C ALA A 84 -12.51 5.72 4.65
N ILE A 85 -11.43 6.48 4.85
CA ILE A 85 -10.07 6.03 4.56
C ILE A 85 -9.62 5.09 5.68
N VAL A 86 -9.59 3.79 5.41
CA VAL A 86 -9.20 2.75 6.38
C VAL A 86 -7.72 2.45 6.38
N GLY A 87 -7.01 2.84 5.32
CA GLY A 87 -5.59 2.58 5.19
C GLY A 87 -5.03 3.08 3.86
N CYS A 88 -3.79 2.73 3.57
CA CYS A 88 -3.19 3.01 2.27
C CYS A 88 -2.15 1.96 1.88
N ALA A 89 -1.85 1.89 0.60
CA ALA A 89 -0.74 1.14 0.04
C ALA A 89 0.03 2.02 -0.97
N ASN A 90 1.35 1.86 -1.01
CA ASN A 90 2.21 2.60 -1.90
C ASN A 90 3.14 1.64 -2.64
N LEU A 91 3.25 1.82 -3.95
CA LEU A 91 4.25 1.16 -4.78
C LEU A 91 5.30 2.20 -5.15
N SER A 92 6.51 1.97 -4.72
CA SER A 92 7.65 2.87 -4.91
C SER A 92 8.81 2.15 -5.56
N GLN A 93 9.84 2.89 -6.01
CA GLN A 93 11.00 2.31 -6.70
C GLN A 93 10.56 1.40 -7.85
N ILE A 94 9.60 1.87 -8.65
CA ILE A 94 9.09 1.10 -9.79
C ILE A 94 10.17 1.09 -10.87
N VAL A 95 10.80 -0.05 -11.03
CA VAL A 95 11.85 -0.28 -12.04
C VAL A 95 11.27 -1.09 -13.18
N ARG A 96 11.40 -0.58 -14.41
CA ARG A 96 10.99 -1.24 -15.64
C ARG A 96 12.16 -2.01 -16.28
N GLY A 97 12.03 -2.36 -17.54
CA GLY A 97 13.03 -3.13 -18.28
C GLY A 97 13.12 -4.57 -17.78
N PRO A 98 14.31 -5.17 -17.70
CA PRO A 98 14.46 -6.58 -17.29
C PRO A 98 14.05 -6.88 -15.86
N PHE A 99 14.08 -5.91 -14.94
CA PHE A 99 13.79 -6.13 -13.53
C PHE A 99 12.29 -6.11 -13.20
N GLN A 100 11.50 -5.23 -13.80
CA GLN A 100 10.04 -5.10 -13.66
C GLN A 100 9.54 -5.31 -12.23
N SER A 101 10.07 -4.55 -11.29
CA SER A 101 9.85 -4.71 -9.86
C SER A 101 9.42 -3.41 -9.19
N ALA A 102 8.78 -3.52 -8.02
CA ALA A 102 8.47 -2.41 -7.14
C ALA A 102 8.57 -2.83 -5.67
N TYR A 103 8.81 -1.85 -4.79
CA TYR A 103 8.59 -2.01 -3.36
C TYR A 103 7.16 -1.62 -2.99
N MET A 104 6.53 -2.42 -2.12
CA MET A 104 5.20 -2.19 -1.59
C MET A 104 5.27 -1.90 -0.09
N GLY A 105 4.81 -0.71 0.31
CA GLY A 105 4.51 -0.39 1.69
C GLY A 105 3.01 -0.24 1.88
N TYR A 106 2.47 -0.63 3.03
CA TYR A 106 1.06 -0.49 3.35
C TYR A 106 0.84 -0.27 4.85
N GLN A 107 -0.28 0.32 5.18
CA GLN A 107 -0.70 0.52 6.56
C GLN A 107 -2.23 0.54 6.67
N VAL A 108 -2.75 0.06 7.80
CA VAL A 108 -4.13 0.23 8.24
C VAL A 108 -4.17 1.25 9.37
N PHE A 109 -5.17 2.11 9.41
CA PHE A 109 -5.33 3.09 10.48
C PHE A 109 -5.98 2.46 11.72
N GLU A 110 -5.63 3.00 12.89
CA GLU A 110 -5.97 2.46 14.21
C GLU A 110 -7.46 2.14 14.38
N PRO A 111 -8.43 3.01 14.01
CA PRO A 111 -9.85 2.68 14.17
C PRO A 111 -10.32 1.46 13.37
N PHE A 112 -9.54 1.03 12.38
CA PHE A 112 -9.86 -0.07 11.47
C PHE A 112 -8.90 -1.26 11.62
N ALA A 113 -7.97 -1.20 12.56
CA ALA A 113 -7.03 -2.28 12.84
C ALA A 113 -7.79 -3.54 13.32
N ASN A 114 -7.21 -4.71 13.05
CA ASN A 114 -7.76 -6.02 13.42
C ASN A 114 -9.13 -6.39 12.83
N GLN A 115 -9.70 -5.57 11.93
CA GLN A 115 -10.99 -5.81 11.25
C GLN A 115 -10.84 -6.45 9.86
N ARG A 116 -9.65 -6.94 9.51
CA ARG A 116 -9.31 -7.63 8.26
C ARG A 116 -9.41 -6.76 6.99
N TYR A 117 -9.60 -5.44 7.08
CA TYR A 117 -9.66 -4.57 5.90
C TYR A 117 -8.40 -4.67 5.03
N MET A 118 -7.21 -4.71 5.64
CA MET A 118 -5.97 -4.88 4.86
C MET A 118 -5.86 -6.28 4.24
N SER A 119 -6.45 -7.31 4.84
CA SER A 119 -6.51 -8.65 4.25
C SER A 119 -7.37 -8.69 2.97
N GLU A 120 -8.39 -7.85 2.87
CA GLU A 120 -9.19 -7.68 1.67
C GLU A 120 -8.55 -6.72 0.66
N ALA A 121 -7.86 -5.69 1.14
CA ALA A 121 -7.21 -4.70 0.29
C ALA A 121 -5.98 -5.26 -0.43
N LEU A 122 -5.18 -6.10 0.24
CA LEU A 122 -3.92 -6.59 -0.33
C LEU A 122 -4.11 -7.35 -1.66
N PRO A 123 -5.09 -8.27 -1.82
CA PRO A 123 -5.39 -8.87 -3.12
C PRO A 123 -5.75 -7.84 -4.20
N LEU A 124 -6.43 -6.74 -3.85
CA LEU A 124 -6.73 -5.66 -4.79
C LEU A 124 -5.46 -4.90 -5.20
N VAL A 125 -4.56 -4.63 -4.24
CA VAL A 125 -3.25 -4.03 -4.54
C VAL A 125 -2.43 -4.93 -5.45
N LEU A 126 -2.44 -6.25 -5.22
CA LEU A 126 -1.75 -7.21 -6.09
C LEU A 126 -2.33 -7.25 -7.50
N LYS A 127 -3.66 -7.05 -7.67
CA LYS A 127 -4.25 -6.83 -9.00
C LYS A 127 -3.68 -5.59 -9.68
N VAL A 128 -3.49 -4.48 -8.94
CA VAL A 128 -2.84 -3.29 -9.50
C VAL A 128 -1.42 -3.61 -9.96
N VAL A 129 -0.62 -4.28 -9.12
CA VAL A 129 0.76 -4.64 -9.45
C VAL A 129 0.85 -5.50 -10.71
N PHE A 130 0.12 -6.61 -10.75
CA PHE A 130 0.32 -7.65 -11.78
C PHE A 130 -0.59 -7.49 -13.00
N ARG A 131 -1.75 -6.82 -12.90
CA ARG A 131 -2.70 -6.67 -14.00
C ARG A 131 -2.75 -5.29 -14.61
N ILE A 132 -2.59 -4.23 -13.79
CA ILE A 132 -2.63 -2.85 -14.29
C ILE A 132 -1.21 -2.41 -14.66
N LEU A 133 -0.28 -2.48 -13.72
CA LEU A 133 1.12 -2.07 -13.95
C LEU A 133 1.94 -3.11 -14.71
N ALA A 134 1.43 -4.34 -14.86
CA ALA A 134 2.10 -5.46 -15.52
C ALA A 134 3.55 -5.68 -15.04
N LEU A 135 3.79 -5.54 -13.72
CA LEU A 135 5.09 -5.84 -13.14
C LEU A 135 5.27 -7.34 -12.97
N HIS A 136 6.52 -7.79 -13.02
CA HIS A 136 6.88 -9.19 -12.76
C HIS A 136 6.99 -9.48 -11.26
N ARG A 137 7.38 -8.46 -10.45
CA ARG A 137 7.74 -8.67 -9.04
C ARG A 137 7.24 -7.53 -8.15
N VAL A 138 6.89 -7.87 -6.93
CA VAL A 138 6.67 -6.91 -5.84
C VAL A 138 7.31 -7.39 -4.56
N GLU A 139 7.96 -6.48 -3.84
CA GLU A 139 8.61 -6.77 -2.56
C GLU A 139 7.97 -5.99 -1.42
N ALA A 140 7.83 -6.67 -0.27
CA ALA A 140 7.45 -6.08 1.00
C ALA A 140 8.58 -6.31 2.01
N ASN A 141 9.24 -5.21 2.41
CA ASN A 141 10.32 -5.26 3.38
C ASN A 141 9.74 -4.96 4.76
N ILE A 142 9.73 -5.97 5.64
CA ILE A 142 8.99 -5.95 6.89
C ILE A 142 9.95 -6.12 8.07
N GLN A 143 9.88 -5.23 9.08
CA GLN A 143 10.65 -5.42 10.31
C GLN A 143 10.25 -6.74 10.99
N PRO A 144 11.21 -7.55 11.51
CA PRO A 144 10.92 -8.89 12.08
C PRO A 144 9.90 -8.87 13.23
N GLY A 145 9.83 -7.76 13.98
CA GLY A 145 8.85 -7.57 15.05
C GLY A 145 7.43 -7.23 14.60
N ASN A 146 7.21 -6.95 13.29
CA ASN A 146 5.88 -6.64 12.75
C ASN A 146 5.12 -7.93 12.37
N LEU A 147 4.81 -8.75 13.38
CA LEU A 147 4.15 -10.04 13.18
C LEU A 147 2.81 -9.96 12.44
N PRO A 148 1.94 -8.94 12.66
CA PRO A 148 0.71 -8.80 11.88
C PRO A 148 0.96 -8.63 10.38
N SER A 149 1.97 -7.83 10.00
CA SER A 149 2.33 -7.63 8.59
C SER A 149 2.93 -8.89 7.96
N ILE A 150 3.81 -9.61 8.70
CA ILE A 150 4.37 -10.90 8.26
C ILE A 150 3.24 -11.92 8.04
N ALA A 151 2.31 -12.05 8.97
CA ALA A 151 1.17 -12.96 8.82
C ALA A 151 0.27 -12.59 7.63
N LEU A 152 0.12 -11.29 7.33
CA LEU A 152 -0.65 -10.80 6.20
C LEU A 152 -0.03 -11.22 4.86
N VAL A 153 1.28 -10.95 4.67
CA VAL A 153 1.96 -11.29 3.41
C VAL A 153 2.09 -12.81 3.22
N LYS A 154 2.32 -13.59 4.29
CA LYS A 154 2.29 -15.06 4.24
C LYS A 154 0.96 -15.58 3.71
N ARG A 155 -0.17 -15.10 4.25
CA ARG A 155 -1.51 -15.48 3.78
C ARG A 155 -1.79 -15.04 2.35
N ALA A 156 -1.19 -13.95 1.91
CA ALA A 156 -1.31 -13.49 0.52
C ALA A 156 -0.49 -14.32 -0.47
N GLY A 157 0.43 -15.18 0.02
CA GLY A 157 1.26 -16.05 -0.80
C GLY A 157 2.65 -15.49 -1.12
N PHE A 158 3.12 -14.47 -0.38
CA PHE A 158 4.51 -14.02 -0.48
C PHE A 158 5.46 -15.07 0.07
N ARG A 159 6.65 -15.13 -0.52
CA ARG A 159 7.77 -15.96 -0.06
C ARG A 159 8.79 -15.08 0.67
N LEU A 160 9.33 -15.57 1.78
CA LEU A 160 10.49 -14.99 2.43
C LEU A 160 11.74 -15.34 1.61
N GLU A 161 12.46 -14.33 1.16
CA GLU A 161 13.68 -14.50 0.34
C GLU A 161 14.97 -14.13 1.08
N GLY A 162 14.84 -13.57 2.28
CA GLY A 162 16.02 -13.28 3.08
C GLY A 162 15.78 -12.29 4.20
N TYR A 163 16.84 -12.07 4.97
CA TYR A 163 16.94 -11.13 6.05
C TYR A 163 18.07 -10.15 5.76
N SER A 164 17.82 -8.87 5.98
CA SER A 164 18.79 -7.80 5.75
C SER A 164 18.97 -6.98 7.03
N PRO A 165 20.14 -7.11 7.72
CA PRO A 165 20.43 -6.30 8.89
C PRO A 165 20.62 -4.82 8.49
N ARG A 166 20.13 -3.91 9.33
CA ARG A 166 20.30 -2.46 9.15
C ARG A 166 19.92 -1.96 7.74
N TYR A 167 18.80 -2.45 7.22
CA TYR A 167 18.39 -2.29 5.82
C TYR A 167 17.78 -0.91 5.51
N LEU A 168 16.80 -0.47 6.31
CA LEU A 168 16.13 0.82 6.11
C LEU A 168 16.27 1.72 7.34
N LYS A 169 16.45 3.03 7.08
CA LYS A 169 16.49 4.04 8.14
C LYS A 169 15.07 4.50 8.49
N ILE A 170 14.57 4.08 9.65
CA ILE A 170 13.23 4.40 10.14
C ILE A 170 13.33 5.13 11.48
N GLY A 171 12.70 6.31 11.57
CA GLY A 171 12.78 7.13 12.78
C GLY A 171 14.20 7.47 13.20
N GLY A 172 15.08 7.74 12.23
CA GLY A 172 16.48 8.10 12.46
C GLY A 172 17.42 6.90 12.74
N ARG A 173 16.92 5.67 12.82
CA ARG A 173 17.71 4.46 13.14
C ARG A 173 17.63 3.44 11.99
N TRP A 174 18.75 2.79 11.68
CA TRP A 174 18.79 1.66 10.77
C TRP A 174 18.11 0.46 11.40
N ARG A 175 17.18 -0.15 10.67
CA ARG A 175 16.34 -1.28 11.13
C ARG A 175 16.52 -2.48 10.23
N ASP A 176 16.49 -3.65 10.83
CA ASP A 176 16.53 -4.93 10.12
C ASP A 176 15.19 -5.20 9.45
N HIS A 177 15.22 -5.89 8.31
CA HIS A 177 14.02 -6.26 7.58
C HIS A 177 14.10 -7.68 7.03
N GLU A 178 12.99 -8.39 7.11
CA GLU A 178 12.71 -9.55 6.29
C GLU A 178 12.28 -9.10 4.91
N ARG A 179 12.85 -9.70 3.86
CA ARG A 179 12.50 -9.41 2.47
C ARG A 179 11.50 -10.44 1.97
N TRP A 180 10.26 -10.02 1.85
CA TRP A 180 9.17 -10.83 1.33
C TRP A 180 8.89 -10.42 -0.11
N ALA A 181 8.68 -11.40 -1.00
CA ALA A 181 8.43 -11.13 -2.40
C ALA A 181 7.32 -12.02 -2.97
N MET A 182 6.69 -11.50 -4.02
CA MET A 182 5.76 -12.25 -4.87
C MET A 182 6.08 -11.96 -6.33
N THR A 183 6.14 -13.01 -7.15
CA THR A 183 6.27 -12.89 -8.61
C THR A 183 4.91 -13.04 -9.30
N ALA A 184 4.87 -12.69 -10.60
CA ALA A 184 3.67 -12.84 -11.42
C ALA A 184 3.21 -14.29 -11.54
N GLU A 185 4.14 -15.26 -11.52
CA GLU A 185 3.87 -16.71 -11.52
C GLU A 185 3.15 -17.10 -10.22
N MET A 186 3.74 -16.76 -9.07
CA MET A 186 3.15 -17.04 -7.75
C MET A 186 1.77 -16.41 -7.61
N TYR A 187 1.58 -15.17 -8.11
CA TYR A 187 0.28 -14.51 -8.10
C TYR A 187 -0.76 -15.27 -8.93
N ARG A 188 -0.38 -15.79 -10.12
CA ARG A 188 -1.28 -16.60 -10.96
C ARG A 188 -1.72 -17.88 -10.26
N ASP A 189 -0.80 -18.57 -9.59
CA ASP A 189 -1.07 -19.82 -8.87
C ASP A 189 -2.04 -19.59 -7.70
N VAL A 190 -1.77 -18.57 -6.86
CA VAL A 190 -2.67 -18.18 -5.76
C VAL A 190 -4.04 -17.74 -6.26
N SER A 191 -4.11 -17.09 -7.43
CA SER A 191 -5.37 -16.61 -8.02
C SER A 191 -6.22 -17.71 -8.61
N ARG A 192 -5.64 -18.85 -9.01
CA ARG A 192 -6.36 -20.04 -9.51
C ARG A 192 -6.90 -20.92 -8.39
N SER A 193 -6.29 -20.84 -7.20
CA SER A 193 -6.65 -21.66 -6.03
C SER A 193 -7.74 -21.03 -5.14
N ARG A 194 -8.25 -19.84 -5.51
CA ARG A 194 -9.33 -19.10 -4.82
C ARG A 194 -10.59 -19.04 -5.68
#